data_0511940188d121e1e2bc101b8e06be8e
#
_entry.id   0511940188d121e1e2bc101b8e06be8e
#
_cell.length_a   1.000
_cell.length_b   1.000
_cell.length_c   1.000
_cell.angle_alpha   90.00
_cell.angle_beta   90.00
_cell.angle_gamma   90.00
#
_symmetry.space_group_name_H-M   'P 1'
#
loop_
_entity.id
_entity.type
_entity.pdbx_description
1 polymer ?
#
loop_
_entity_poly.entity_id
_entity_poly.type
_entity_poly.pdbx_seq_one_letter_code
_entity_poly.pdbx_strand_id
1 'polypeptide(L)'
;MGLESYEARYTLQLTEWNQRVFERRGLDVVYVPGLTLDNSQKIVVGQVLDAHGRSYFGMSQMMNLVRLMQQGEVTAEDVIYFEDMFQPGIESLPYIMDQVPAELRPRIYVRCLAQAIDPDDFVHVWGMAGWMSTYEKMVNHFVTGVLATNEEMVAHMRIAGWTAPIYNISGLAFGKEEVLERIGGSANIRPFADRPRRVGFAARFDQEKQPGFFMDLIEMYGELTTEPCEFAIYSGGALRSNNPEFVTRARAMEAAGKLKIYDNIGKNEYYDHLNNTRVLFNCALQDWVSNTVSEADTIGCNVLYPAYRSFPETFANDPNRLYIPWSIDDAYHKMQNLLREPHHNMGLISDWNNGTVDRVVDILLGLGEHWNRTGNRYRDHVAEAKYHVVKIPM
;
A
#
# COMPACT_ATOMS: atom_id res chain seq x y z
N MET A 1 5.66 0.82 -17.09
CA MET A 1 6.39 -0.36 -16.53
C MET A 1 5.61 -0.86 -15.32
N GLY A 2 4.56 -1.63 -15.56
CA GLY A 2 3.75 -2.24 -14.48
C GLY A 2 4.47 -3.39 -13.79
N LEU A 3 3.91 -3.83 -12.66
CA LEU A 3 4.38 -5.01 -11.95
C LEU A 3 3.77 -6.29 -12.55
N GLU A 4 4.38 -7.42 -12.23
CA GLU A 4 3.79 -8.73 -12.51
C GLU A 4 2.42 -8.85 -11.84
N SER A 5 1.41 -9.28 -12.61
CA SER A 5 0.04 -9.37 -12.12
C SER A 5 -0.23 -10.74 -11.51
N TYR A 6 -0.53 -10.78 -10.22
CA TYR A 6 -0.99 -11.96 -9.49
C TYR A 6 -2.33 -11.66 -8.83
N GLU A 7 -3.32 -12.49 -9.04
CA GLU A 7 -4.70 -12.28 -8.58
C GLU A 7 -4.81 -12.00 -7.06
N ALA A 8 -3.97 -12.66 -6.26
CA ALA A 8 -3.95 -12.50 -4.81
C ALA A 8 -3.18 -11.26 -4.33
N ARG A 9 -2.62 -10.43 -5.23
CA ARG A 9 -1.75 -9.31 -4.86
C ARG A 9 -2.35 -7.97 -5.26
N TYR A 10 -1.92 -6.97 -4.53
CA TYR A 10 -2.12 -5.57 -4.84
C TYR A 10 -1.66 -5.17 -6.26
N THR A 11 -0.67 -5.85 -6.82
CA THR A 11 -0.14 -5.56 -8.16
C THR A 11 -1.19 -5.61 -9.26
N LEU A 12 -2.11 -6.58 -9.22
CA LEU A 12 -3.22 -6.63 -10.19
C LEU A 12 -4.15 -5.43 -10.03
N GLN A 13 -4.54 -5.12 -8.78
CA GLN A 13 -5.40 -3.97 -8.49
C GLN A 13 -4.73 -2.66 -8.92
N LEU A 14 -3.43 -2.52 -8.64
CA LEU A 14 -2.66 -1.34 -9.04
C LEU A 14 -2.69 -1.11 -10.55
N THR A 15 -2.49 -2.17 -11.33
CA THR A 15 -2.54 -2.09 -12.80
C THR A 15 -3.93 -1.66 -13.29
N GLU A 16 -5.00 -2.30 -12.80
CA GLU A 16 -6.37 -1.98 -13.19
C GLU A 16 -6.76 -0.53 -12.81
N TRP A 17 -6.45 -0.11 -11.60
CA TRP A 17 -6.82 1.22 -11.13
C TRP A 17 -6.03 2.33 -11.82
N ASN A 18 -4.73 2.13 -12.01
CA ASN A 18 -3.92 3.09 -12.75
C ASN A 18 -4.42 3.24 -14.19
N GLN A 19 -4.73 2.13 -14.87
CA GLN A 19 -5.22 2.16 -16.24
C GLN A 19 -6.50 2.99 -16.36
N ARG A 20 -7.50 2.76 -15.51
CA ARG A 20 -8.76 3.52 -15.53
C ARG A 20 -8.54 5.03 -15.35
N VAL A 21 -7.63 5.40 -14.44
CA VAL A 21 -7.33 6.83 -14.23
C VAL A 21 -6.56 7.42 -15.41
N PHE A 22 -5.58 6.71 -15.96
CA PHE A 22 -4.82 7.18 -17.12
C PHE A 22 -5.73 7.39 -18.34
N GLU A 23 -6.62 6.44 -18.61
CA GLU A 23 -7.64 6.57 -19.67
C GLU A 23 -8.58 7.77 -19.44
N ARG A 24 -9.10 7.91 -18.21
CA ARG A 24 -9.95 9.05 -17.83
C ARG A 24 -9.23 10.39 -18.01
N ARG A 25 -7.94 10.44 -17.74
CA ARG A 25 -7.10 11.64 -17.91
C ARG A 25 -6.64 11.84 -19.35
N GLY A 26 -7.00 10.96 -20.27
CA GLY A 26 -6.68 11.05 -21.69
C GLY A 26 -5.19 10.89 -22.00
N LEU A 27 -4.48 10.11 -21.19
CA LEU A 27 -3.06 9.82 -21.43
C LEU A 27 -2.91 8.76 -22.51
N ASP A 28 -1.96 8.97 -23.41
CA ASP A 28 -1.48 7.94 -24.32
C ASP A 28 -0.45 7.07 -23.59
N VAL A 29 -0.86 5.88 -23.18
CA VAL A 29 -0.07 5.00 -22.32
C VAL A 29 0.30 3.71 -23.04
N VAL A 30 1.60 3.47 -23.15
CA VAL A 30 2.15 2.20 -23.63
C VAL A 30 2.55 1.34 -22.44
N TYR A 31 1.83 0.24 -22.24
CA TYR A 31 2.19 -0.77 -21.25
C TYR A 31 3.26 -1.69 -21.83
N VAL A 32 4.46 -1.62 -21.26
CA VAL A 32 5.56 -2.50 -21.66
C VAL A 32 5.38 -3.86 -20.97
N PRO A 33 5.07 -4.93 -21.72
CA PRO A 33 4.81 -6.24 -21.10
C PRO A 33 6.10 -6.93 -20.71
N GLY A 34 6.05 -7.71 -19.62
CA GLY A 34 7.03 -8.72 -19.25
C GLY A 34 6.54 -10.13 -19.63
N LEU A 35 7.46 -11.06 -19.69
CA LEU A 35 7.16 -12.49 -19.88
C LEU A 35 6.99 -13.18 -18.54
N THR A 36 6.02 -14.07 -18.45
CA THR A 36 5.81 -14.93 -17.28
C THR A 36 6.41 -16.32 -17.49
N LEU A 37 6.95 -16.92 -16.45
CA LEU A 37 7.34 -18.32 -16.49
C LEU A 37 6.09 -19.20 -16.40
N ASP A 38 6.02 -20.26 -17.22
CA ASP A 38 4.86 -21.18 -17.28
C ASP A 38 4.52 -21.85 -15.92
N ASN A 39 5.52 -21.96 -15.05
CA ASN A 39 5.39 -22.48 -13.70
C ASN A 39 5.55 -21.38 -12.63
N SER A 40 5.33 -20.11 -13.00
CA SER A 40 5.37 -19.01 -12.01
C SER A 40 4.39 -19.36 -10.90
N GLN A 41 4.95 -19.78 -9.79
CA GLN A 41 4.18 -20.27 -8.66
C GLN A 41 3.31 -19.14 -8.11
N LYS A 42 2.10 -19.49 -7.77
CA LYS A 42 1.23 -18.63 -7.00
C LYS A 42 2.04 -18.10 -5.81
N ILE A 43 2.10 -16.79 -5.66
CA ILE A 43 2.78 -16.20 -4.51
C ILE A 43 2.17 -16.80 -3.26
N VAL A 44 2.99 -17.45 -2.50
CA VAL A 44 2.60 -17.97 -1.19
C VAL A 44 2.73 -16.82 -0.22
N VAL A 45 1.61 -16.40 0.36
CA VAL A 45 1.60 -15.38 1.40
C VAL A 45 2.57 -15.77 2.52
N GLY A 46 3.44 -14.85 2.93
CA GLY A 46 4.48 -15.08 3.95
C GLY A 46 5.80 -15.66 3.43
N GLN A 47 5.95 -15.86 2.13
CA GLN A 47 7.23 -16.17 1.49
C GLN A 47 7.77 -14.96 0.73
N VAL A 48 9.09 -14.93 0.56
CA VAL A 48 9.75 -14.01 -0.37
C VAL A 48 9.06 -14.10 -1.73
N LEU A 49 8.91 -12.98 -2.40
CA LEU A 49 8.44 -12.93 -3.77
C LEU A 49 9.18 -13.98 -4.62
N ASP A 50 8.46 -14.64 -5.54
CA ASP A 50 9.12 -15.54 -6.49
C ASP A 50 10.24 -14.78 -7.21
N ALA A 51 11.47 -14.95 -6.72
CA ALA A 51 12.62 -14.20 -7.19
C ALA A 51 12.92 -14.50 -8.66
N HIS A 52 12.67 -15.72 -9.13
CA HIS A 52 12.90 -16.11 -10.51
C HIS A 52 11.81 -15.55 -11.43
N GLY A 53 10.54 -15.71 -11.06
CA GLY A 53 9.42 -15.18 -11.83
C GLY A 53 9.45 -13.66 -11.94
N ARG A 54 9.69 -12.97 -10.81
CA ARG A 54 9.84 -11.53 -10.78
C ARG A 54 11.01 -11.02 -11.62
N SER A 55 12.17 -11.68 -11.50
CA SER A 55 13.35 -11.32 -12.28
C SER A 55 13.12 -11.57 -13.77
N TYR A 56 12.55 -12.72 -14.13
CA TYR A 56 12.25 -13.02 -15.54
C TYR A 56 11.27 -12.01 -16.15
N PHE A 57 10.20 -11.69 -15.41
CA PHE A 57 9.23 -10.67 -15.83
C PHE A 57 9.90 -9.30 -16.00
N GLY A 58 10.59 -8.80 -14.98
CA GLY A 58 11.22 -7.47 -15.00
C GLY A 58 12.31 -7.34 -16.06
N MET A 59 13.20 -8.34 -16.17
CA MET A 59 14.27 -8.32 -17.18
C MET A 59 13.71 -8.37 -18.61
N SER A 60 12.68 -9.19 -18.86
CA SER A 60 12.04 -9.25 -20.19
C SER A 60 11.29 -7.95 -20.52
N GLN A 61 10.72 -7.30 -19.54
CA GLN A 61 10.12 -5.96 -19.66
C GLN A 61 11.18 -4.93 -20.05
N MET A 62 12.34 -4.96 -19.41
CA MET A 62 13.46 -4.07 -19.75
C MET A 62 14.00 -4.33 -21.16
N MET A 63 14.09 -5.59 -21.59
CA MET A 63 14.44 -5.91 -22.99
C MET A 63 13.46 -5.27 -23.98
N ASN A 64 12.16 -5.32 -23.69
CA ASN A 64 11.15 -4.66 -24.53
C ASN A 64 11.31 -3.14 -24.52
N LEU A 65 11.56 -2.52 -23.37
CA LEU A 65 11.82 -1.09 -23.29
C LEU A 65 13.04 -0.68 -24.11
N VAL A 66 14.15 -1.39 -23.98
CA VAL A 66 15.39 -1.13 -24.76
C VAL A 66 15.12 -1.24 -26.26
N ARG A 67 14.31 -2.20 -26.69
CA ARG A 67 13.91 -2.33 -28.10
C ARG A 67 13.11 -1.12 -28.57
N LEU A 68 12.13 -0.64 -27.80
CA LEU A 68 11.36 0.58 -28.12
C LEU A 68 12.26 1.81 -28.22
N MET A 69 13.21 1.95 -27.29
CA MET A 69 14.20 3.04 -27.35
C MET A 69 15.08 2.96 -28.62
N GLN A 70 15.55 1.76 -28.96
CA GLN A 70 16.37 1.55 -30.15
C GLN A 70 15.60 1.82 -31.44
N GLN A 71 14.29 1.59 -31.47
CA GLN A 71 13.39 1.85 -32.59
C GLN A 71 13.00 3.35 -32.71
N GLY A 72 13.39 4.18 -31.75
CA GLY A 72 13.02 5.59 -31.69
C GLY A 72 11.55 5.84 -31.28
N GLU A 73 10.89 4.82 -30.71
CA GLU A 73 9.53 4.93 -30.18
C GLU A 73 9.48 5.57 -28.79
N VAL A 74 10.64 5.76 -28.14
CA VAL A 74 10.79 6.49 -26.88
C VAL A 74 11.69 7.70 -27.13
N THR A 75 11.17 8.88 -26.83
CA THR A 75 11.80 10.18 -27.10
C THR A 75 11.99 10.99 -25.82
N ALA A 76 12.59 12.16 -25.91
CA ALA A 76 12.75 13.10 -24.79
C ALA A 76 11.41 13.65 -24.26
N GLU A 77 10.35 13.59 -25.05
CA GLU A 77 9.02 14.08 -24.66
C GLU A 77 8.28 13.04 -23.80
N ASP A 78 8.72 11.78 -23.84
CA ASP A 78 8.09 10.68 -23.14
C ASP A 78 8.47 10.61 -21.67
N VAL A 79 7.61 9.94 -20.92
CA VAL A 79 7.83 9.62 -19.50
C VAL A 79 7.84 8.12 -19.34
N ILE A 80 8.93 7.61 -18.78
CA ILE A 80 9.03 6.22 -18.34
C ILE A 80 8.69 6.17 -16.85
N TYR A 81 7.61 5.48 -16.49
CA TYR A 81 7.18 5.33 -15.11
C TYR A 81 7.26 3.88 -14.66
N PHE A 82 7.99 3.64 -13.57
CA PHE A 82 8.10 2.33 -12.91
C PHE A 82 7.23 2.31 -11.65
N GLU A 83 6.32 1.35 -11.58
CA GLU A 83 5.44 1.15 -10.43
C GLU A 83 6.18 0.66 -9.17
N ASP A 84 7.38 0.15 -9.32
CA ASP A 84 8.27 -0.22 -8.22
C ASP A 84 9.71 0.09 -8.62
N MET A 85 10.44 0.82 -7.78
CA MET A 85 11.83 1.13 -8.05
C MET A 85 12.75 -0.11 -8.00
N PHE A 86 12.34 -1.16 -7.29
CA PHE A 86 13.06 -2.45 -7.24
C PHE A 86 12.66 -3.39 -8.38
N GLN A 87 12.42 -2.83 -9.55
CA GLN A 87 12.15 -3.59 -10.78
C GLN A 87 13.45 -4.21 -11.31
N PRO A 88 13.58 -5.54 -11.38
CA PRO A 88 14.74 -6.18 -11.96
C PRO A 88 14.98 -5.74 -13.40
N GLY A 89 16.24 -5.42 -13.74
CA GLY A 89 16.63 -4.91 -15.05
C GLY A 89 16.77 -3.39 -15.13
N ILE A 90 16.19 -2.63 -14.18
CA ILE A 90 16.32 -1.16 -14.15
C ILE A 90 17.80 -0.72 -14.00
N GLU A 91 18.64 -1.57 -13.45
CA GLU A 91 20.08 -1.38 -13.32
C GLU A 91 20.83 -1.23 -14.66
N SER A 92 20.18 -1.56 -15.76
CA SER A 92 20.75 -1.32 -17.10
C SER A 92 20.54 0.13 -17.58
N LEU A 93 19.59 0.87 -17.00
CA LEU A 93 19.25 2.23 -17.45
C LEU A 93 20.39 3.25 -17.31
N PRO A 94 21.18 3.29 -16.23
CA PRO A 94 22.30 4.23 -16.13
C PRO A 94 23.24 4.11 -17.33
N TYR A 95 23.61 2.87 -17.69
CA TYR A 95 24.49 2.63 -18.85
C TYR A 95 23.87 3.16 -20.15
N ILE A 96 22.57 2.92 -20.36
CA ILE A 96 21.87 3.36 -21.58
C ILE A 96 21.77 4.89 -21.57
N MET A 97 21.34 5.49 -20.45
CA MET A 97 21.15 6.94 -20.36
C MET A 97 22.46 7.70 -20.54
N ASP A 98 23.59 7.18 -20.07
CA ASP A 98 24.89 7.82 -20.26
C ASP A 98 25.33 7.87 -21.74
N GLN A 99 24.81 7.00 -22.59
CA GLN A 99 25.06 7.01 -24.03
C GLN A 99 24.10 7.93 -24.80
N VAL A 100 23.03 8.40 -24.20
CA VAL A 100 22.05 9.30 -24.81
C VAL A 100 22.35 10.73 -24.39
N PRO A 101 22.47 11.69 -25.33
CA PRO A 101 22.60 13.11 -24.99
C PRO A 101 21.51 13.57 -24.02
N ALA A 102 21.84 14.43 -23.07
CA ALA A 102 20.92 14.79 -21.98
C ALA A 102 19.58 15.36 -22.48
N GLU A 103 19.63 16.13 -23.57
CA GLU A 103 18.46 16.74 -24.22
C GLU A 103 17.56 15.73 -24.95
N LEU A 104 18.04 14.51 -25.15
CA LEU A 104 17.28 13.43 -25.81
C LEU A 104 16.81 12.36 -24.83
N ARG A 105 17.11 12.52 -23.55
CA ARG A 105 16.73 11.53 -22.53
C ARG A 105 15.25 11.67 -22.15
N PRO A 106 14.49 10.56 -22.10
CA PRO A 106 13.16 10.58 -21.54
C PRO A 106 13.21 10.87 -20.04
N ARG A 107 12.14 11.40 -19.49
CA ARG A 107 12.00 11.56 -18.04
C ARG A 107 11.71 10.22 -17.39
N ILE A 108 12.39 9.90 -16.31
CA ILE A 108 12.24 8.60 -15.62
C ILE A 108 11.74 8.83 -14.20
N TYR A 109 10.59 8.27 -13.89
CA TYR A 109 10.02 8.28 -12.55
C TYR A 109 9.87 6.87 -12.01
N VAL A 110 10.12 6.71 -10.72
CA VAL A 110 9.98 5.43 -10.02
C VAL A 110 9.13 5.62 -8.75
N ARG A 111 8.34 4.61 -8.41
CA ARG A 111 7.63 4.58 -7.12
C ARG A 111 8.48 3.83 -6.11
N CYS A 112 8.63 4.40 -4.91
CA CYS A 112 9.22 3.73 -3.78
C CYS A 112 8.12 2.99 -3.00
N LEU A 113 8.26 1.68 -2.84
CA LEU A 113 7.34 0.82 -2.08
C LEU A 113 8.02 0.16 -0.87
N ALA A 114 9.35 0.19 -0.83
CA ALA A 114 10.18 -0.36 0.25
C ALA A 114 11.49 0.42 0.31
N GLN A 115 12.18 0.40 1.45
CA GLN A 115 13.41 1.13 1.68
C GLN A 115 14.44 0.31 2.45
N ALA A 116 15.70 0.38 2.00
CA ALA A 116 16.81 -0.29 2.67
C ALA A 116 17.16 0.30 4.04
N ILE A 117 16.82 1.54 4.32
CA ILE A 117 17.11 2.22 5.59
C ILE A 117 16.12 1.83 6.70
N ASP A 118 14.93 1.35 6.36
CA ASP A 118 13.91 1.01 7.36
C ASP A 118 14.19 -0.35 8.01
N PRO A 119 14.50 -0.40 9.32
CA PRO A 119 14.83 -1.65 10.00
C PRO A 119 13.65 -2.62 10.13
N ASP A 120 12.42 -2.12 10.04
CA ASP A 120 11.20 -2.94 10.11
C ASP A 120 10.69 -3.36 8.73
N ASP A 121 11.31 -2.86 7.65
CA ASP A 121 10.97 -3.28 6.29
C ASP A 121 11.44 -4.71 6.02
N PHE A 122 10.69 -5.44 5.18
CA PHE A 122 11.08 -6.79 4.75
C PHE A 122 12.49 -6.84 4.15
N VAL A 123 12.96 -5.74 3.57
CA VAL A 123 14.31 -5.57 3.04
C VAL A 123 15.37 -5.84 4.11
N HIS A 124 15.15 -5.36 5.32
CA HIS A 124 16.02 -5.63 6.47
C HIS A 124 15.81 -7.02 7.04
N VAL A 125 14.55 -7.38 7.27
CA VAL A 125 14.18 -8.68 7.87
C VAL A 125 14.73 -9.86 7.06
N TRP A 126 14.81 -9.72 5.73
CA TRP A 126 15.34 -10.76 4.83
C TRP A 126 16.83 -10.59 4.48
N GLY A 127 17.53 -9.69 5.18
CA GLY A 127 18.99 -9.50 5.00
C GLY A 127 19.39 -8.85 3.67
N MET A 128 18.46 -8.18 2.98
CA MET A 128 18.72 -7.57 1.67
C MET A 128 19.21 -6.13 1.74
N ALA A 129 19.16 -5.47 2.90
CA ALA A 129 19.43 -4.05 3.07
C ALA A 129 20.80 -3.61 2.50
N GLY A 130 21.83 -4.46 2.60
CA GLY A 130 23.18 -4.15 2.15
C GLY A 130 23.28 -3.89 0.64
N TRP A 131 22.75 -4.78 -0.18
CA TRP A 131 22.79 -4.60 -1.63
C TRP A 131 21.70 -3.65 -2.12
N MET A 132 20.52 -3.62 -1.48
CA MET A 132 19.44 -2.72 -1.86
C MET A 132 19.78 -1.26 -1.58
N SER A 133 20.53 -0.95 -0.52
CA SER A 133 21.03 0.41 -0.29
C SER A 133 21.96 0.91 -1.40
N THR A 134 22.75 0.01 -1.99
CA THR A 134 23.58 0.31 -3.16
C THR A 134 22.72 0.51 -4.42
N TYR A 135 21.71 -0.32 -4.58
CA TYR A 135 20.75 -0.19 -5.66
C TYR A 135 19.99 1.14 -5.60
N GLU A 136 19.50 1.55 -4.42
CA GLU A 136 18.86 2.85 -4.21
C GLU A 136 19.75 4.02 -4.62
N LYS A 137 21.03 3.97 -4.25
CA LYS A 137 22.03 4.99 -4.67
C LYS A 137 22.19 5.06 -6.18
N MET A 138 22.19 3.92 -6.85
CA MET A 138 22.24 3.84 -8.31
C MET A 138 20.98 4.46 -8.92
N VAL A 139 19.79 4.10 -8.44
CA VAL A 139 18.51 4.65 -8.92
C VAL A 139 18.47 6.16 -8.72
N ASN A 140 18.86 6.64 -7.53
CA ASN A 140 18.95 8.08 -7.23
C ASN A 140 19.80 8.87 -8.24
N HIS A 141 20.78 8.24 -8.87
CA HIS A 141 21.70 8.90 -9.79
C HIS A 141 21.04 9.30 -11.12
N PHE A 142 20.09 8.52 -11.63
CA PHE A 142 19.59 8.72 -12.99
C PHE A 142 18.11 9.09 -13.11
N VAL A 143 17.31 8.95 -12.03
CA VAL A 143 15.88 9.25 -12.12
C VAL A 143 15.58 10.73 -12.12
N THR A 144 14.55 11.11 -12.85
CA THR A 144 13.99 12.47 -12.83
C THR A 144 13.29 12.76 -11.50
N GLY A 145 12.68 11.73 -10.90
CA GLY A 145 12.05 11.84 -9.60
C GLY A 145 11.56 10.52 -9.06
N VAL A 146 11.33 10.53 -7.75
CA VAL A 146 10.84 9.38 -6.98
C VAL A 146 9.51 9.72 -6.33
N LEU A 147 8.55 8.82 -6.42
CA LEU A 147 7.24 8.95 -5.78
C LEU A 147 7.25 8.18 -4.46
N ALA A 148 7.12 8.90 -3.36
CA ALA A 148 7.01 8.37 -2.00
C ALA A 148 5.55 8.41 -1.54
N THR A 149 5.15 7.46 -0.70
CA THR A 149 3.76 7.30 -0.27
C THR A 149 3.35 8.16 0.92
N ASN A 150 4.31 8.68 1.68
CA ASN A 150 4.08 9.48 2.88
C ASN A 150 5.32 10.30 3.27
N GLU A 151 5.17 11.20 4.26
CA GLU A 151 6.26 12.06 4.76
C GLU A 151 7.39 11.26 5.42
N GLU A 152 7.08 10.19 6.12
CA GLU A 152 8.11 9.36 6.77
C GLU A 152 9.05 8.75 5.72
N MET A 153 8.48 8.21 4.64
CA MET A 153 9.26 7.68 3.53
C MET A 153 10.15 8.76 2.90
N VAL A 154 9.63 9.97 2.71
CA VAL A 154 10.42 11.11 2.23
C VAL A 154 11.58 11.42 3.18
N ALA A 155 11.30 11.46 4.49
CA ALA A 155 12.34 11.73 5.51
C ALA A 155 13.41 10.64 5.49
N HIS A 156 13.04 9.38 5.43
CA HIS A 156 13.96 8.24 5.32
C HIS A 156 14.84 8.35 4.06
N MET A 157 14.26 8.67 2.92
CA MET A 157 15.01 8.85 1.67
C MET A 157 16.04 10.00 1.81
N ARG A 158 15.65 11.12 2.44
CA ARG A 158 16.58 12.23 2.70
C ARG A 158 17.73 11.81 3.62
N ILE A 159 17.42 11.07 4.68
CA ILE A 159 18.44 10.54 5.60
C ILE A 159 19.36 9.54 4.86
N ALA A 160 18.82 8.72 3.96
CA ALA A 160 19.59 7.79 3.14
C ALA A 160 20.44 8.48 2.05
N GLY A 161 20.34 9.81 1.91
CA GLY A 161 21.16 10.61 1.00
C GLY A 161 20.59 10.78 -0.40
N TRP A 162 19.29 10.62 -0.59
CA TRP A 162 18.65 10.90 -1.85
C TRP A 162 18.72 12.38 -2.22
N THR A 163 19.16 12.65 -3.43
CA THR A 163 19.30 14.00 -4.01
C THR A 163 18.32 14.25 -5.14
N ALA A 164 17.81 13.19 -5.79
CA ALA A 164 16.73 13.30 -6.77
C ALA A 164 15.50 13.96 -6.15
N PRO A 165 14.67 14.64 -6.94
CA PRO A 165 13.36 15.11 -6.51
C PRO A 165 12.51 13.98 -5.94
N ILE A 166 11.96 14.18 -4.73
CA ILE A 166 11.07 13.21 -4.08
C ILE A 166 9.71 13.85 -3.97
N TYR A 167 8.71 13.19 -4.53
CA TYR A 167 7.31 13.62 -4.55
C TYR A 167 6.50 12.76 -3.58
N ASN A 168 5.96 13.37 -2.54
CA ASN A 168 5.02 12.68 -1.68
C ASN A 168 3.64 12.64 -2.32
N ILE A 169 3.21 11.45 -2.75
CA ILE A 169 1.89 11.24 -3.36
C ILE A 169 0.79 11.00 -2.32
N SER A 170 1.15 10.96 -1.03
CA SER A 170 0.24 10.80 0.10
C SER A 170 -0.77 9.67 -0.08
N GLY A 171 -0.30 8.47 -0.13
CA GLY A 171 -1.12 7.26 -0.26
C GLY A 171 -0.63 6.27 -1.32
N LEU A 172 -1.40 5.22 -1.53
CA LEU A 172 -1.22 4.25 -2.61
C LEU A 172 -2.35 4.42 -3.62
N ALA A 173 -2.10 3.92 -4.85
CA ALA A 173 -3.18 3.81 -5.82
C ALA A 173 -4.32 2.97 -5.24
N PHE A 174 -5.53 3.51 -5.31
CA PHE A 174 -6.73 2.89 -4.79
C PHE A 174 -7.91 3.23 -5.71
N GLY A 175 -8.75 2.25 -5.99
CA GLY A 175 -9.97 2.39 -6.78
C GLY A 175 -11.18 2.14 -5.90
N LYS A 176 -11.85 3.20 -5.47
CA LYS A 176 -13.04 3.11 -4.63
C LYS A 176 -14.20 2.47 -5.37
N GLU A 177 -14.36 2.83 -6.64
CA GLU A 177 -15.42 2.31 -7.51
C GLU A 177 -15.29 0.81 -7.72
N GLU A 178 -14.06 0.29 -7.88
CA GLU A 178 -13.80 -1.14 -8.08
C GLU A 178 -14.14 -1.96 -6.83
N VAL A 179 -13.88 -1.39 -5.64
CA VAL A 179 -14.30 -2.03 -4.38
C VAL A 179 -15.83 -2.10 -4.31
N LEU A 180 -16.50 -1.01 -4.65
CA LEU A 180 -17.96 -0.94 -4.67
C LEU A 180 -18.57 -1.88 -5.71
N GLU A 181 -18.01 -1.97 -6.92
CA GLU A 181 -18.45 -2.89 -7.96
C GLU A 181 -18.40 -4.35 -7.47
N ARG A 182 -17.33 -4.75 -6.76
CA ARG A 182 -17.15 -6.12 -6.25
C ARG A 182 -18.18 -6.52 -5.20
N ILE A 183 -18.75 -5.57 -4.46
CA ILE A 183 -19.85 -5.83 -3.52
C ILE A 183 -21.23 -5.61 -4.15
N GLY A 184 -21.29 -5.34 -5.46
CA GLY A 184 -22.54 -5.13 -6.20
C GLY A 184 -23.13 -3.72 -6.04
N GLY A 185 -22.31 -2.73 -5.68
CA GLY A 185 -22.67 -1.32 -5.56
C GLY A 185 -22.82 -0.84 -4.12
N SER A 186 -22.80 0.48 -3.95
CA SER A 186 -22.90 1.14 -2.63
C SER A 186 -24.21 0.83 -1.88
N ALA A 187 -25.28 0.51 -2.60
CA ALA A 187 -26.56 0.10 -2.00
C ALA A 187 -26.46 -1.21 -1.21
N ASN A 188 -25.46 -2.05 -1.48
CA ASN A 188 -25.21 -3.30 -0.78
C ASN A 188 -24.35 -3.13 0.48
N ILE A 189 -23.87 -1.93 0.77
CA ILE A 189 -23.18 -1.66 2.02
C ILE A 189 -24.18 -1.81 3.17
N ARG A 190 -23.92 -2.78 4.05
CA ARG A 190 -24.75 -3.01 5.23
C ARG A 190 -24.69 -1.81 6.16
N PRO A 191 -25.82 -1.24 6.60
CA PRO A 191 -25.83 -0.20 7.61
C PRO A 191 -25.06 -0.62 8.86
N PHE A 192 -24.31 0.31 9.46
CA PHE A 192 -23.43 -0.02 10.60
C PHE A 192 -24.22 -0.65 11.78
N ALA A 193 -25.43 -0.17 12.05
CA ALA A 193 -26.29 -0.69 13.11
C ALA A 193 -26.68 -2.16 12.91
N ASP A 194 -26.82 -2.60 11.65
CA ASP A 194 -27.23 -3.97 11.28
C ASP A 194 -26.05 -4.95 11.26
N ARG A 195 -24.81 -4.45 11.42
CA ARG A 195 -23.63 -5.31 11.47
C ARG A 195 -23.49 -5.97 12.84
N PRO A 196 -23.07 -7.24 12.86
CA PRO A 196 -22.68 -7.86 14.13
C PRO A 196 -21.55 -7.07 14.79
N ARG A 197 -21.45 -7.12 16.12
CA ARG A 197 -20.29 -6.59 16.84
C ARG A 197 -19.07 -7.46 16.51
N ARG A 198 -18.37 -7.11 15.46
CA ARG A 198 -17.21 -7.84 14.97
C ARG A 198 -16.02 -6.93 14.82
N VAL A 199 -14.87 -7.41 15.28
CA VAL A 199 -13.54 -6.82 15.08
C VAL A 199 -12.75 -7.73 14.16
N GLY A 200 -12.32 -7.19 13.00
CA GLY A 200 -11.55 -7.92 12.02
C GLY A 200 -10.06 -7.54 12.05
N PHE A 201 -9.20 -8.49 11.76
CA PHE A 201 -7.78 -8.30 11.51
C PHE A 201 -7.46 -8.79 10.11
N ALA A 202 -6.95 -7.91 9.24
CA ALA A 202 -6.69 -8.19 7.83
C ALA A 202 -5.27 -7.74 7.45
N ALA A 203 -4.26 -8.43 7.96
CA ALA A 203 -2.86 -8.22 7.64
C ALA A 203 -2.14 -9.56 7.51
N ARG A 204 -0.91 -9.55 6.96
CA ARG A 204 -0.04 -10.72 7.08
C ARG A 204 0.10 -11.08 8.56
N PHE A 205 0.21 -12.36 8.85
CA PHE A 205 0.30 -12.84 10.24
C PHE A 205 1.76 -12.96 10.72
N ASP A 206 2.64 -12.15 10.12
CA ASP A 206 4.06 -12.10 10.40
C ASP A 206 4.37 -11.16 11.57
N GLN A 207 5.55 -11.31 12.15
CA GLN A 207 5.94 -10.64 13.39
C GLN A 207 5.85 -9.10 13.28
N GLU A 208 6.19 -8.49 12.14
CA GLU A 208 6.12 -7.06 11.93
C GLU A 208 4.67 -6.51 11.92
N LYS A 209 3.68 -7.38 11.76
CA LYS A 209 2.25 -7.03 11.88
C LYS A 209 1.67 -7.24 13.27
N GLN A 210 2.50 -7.69 14.21
CA GLN A 210 2.17 -7.81 15.65
C GLN A 210 0.87 -8.60 15.96
N PRO A 211 0.61 -9.78 15.35
CA PRO A 211 -0.64 -10.50 15.59
C PRO A 211 -0.80 -10.93 17.06
N GLY A 212 0.32 -11.05 17.81
CA GLY A 212 0.30 -11.29 19.25
C GLY A 212 -0.48 -10.25 20.02
N PHE A 213 -0.28 -8.97 19.69
CA PHE A 213 -1.01 -7.87 20.33
C PHE A 213 -2.52 -7.93 20.07
N PHE A 214 -2.95 -8.32 18.88
CA PHE A 214 -4.37 -8.56 18.61
C PHE A 214 -4.94 -9.71 19.45
N MET A 215 -4.20 -10.79 19.61
CA MET A 215 -4.61 -11.93 20.44
C MET A 215 -4.67 -11.54 21.92
N ASP A 216 -3.73 -10.73 22.41
CA ASP A 216 -3.76 -10.20 23.78
C ASP A 216 -4.99 -9.30 24.02
N LEU A 217 -5.35 -8.48 23.03
CA LEU A 217 -6.56 -7.65 23.06
C LEU A 217 -7.85 -8.49 23.18
N ILE A 218 -7.91 -9.64 22.48
CA ILE A 218 -9.04 -10.56 22.56
C ILE A 218 -9.15 -11.16 23.98
N GLU A 219 -8.02 -11.55 24.55
CA GLU A 219 -7.99 -12.11 25.93
C GLU A 219 -8.44 -11.06 26.95
N MET A 220 -7.88 -9.85 26.88
CA MET A 220 -8.28 -8.72 27.71
C MET A 220 -9.77 -8.38 27.56
N TYR A 221 -10.29 -8.41 26.32
CA TYR A 221 -11.72 -8.20 26.09
C TYR A 221 -12.58 -9.20 26.86
N GLY A 222 -12.23 -10.49 26.80
CA GLY A 222 -12.96 -11.55 27.50
C GLY A 222 -12.87 -11.47 29.04
N GLU A 223 -11.84 -10.82 29.57
CA GLU A 223 -11.69 -10.60 31.01
C GLU A 223 -12.50 -9.39 31.51
N LEU A 224 -12.60 -8.33 30.68
CA LEU A 224 -13.20 -7.06 31.11
C LEU A 224 -14.68 -6.91 30.77
N THR A 225 -15.23 -7.71 29.86
CA THR A 225 -16.62 -7.59 29.46
C THR A 225 -17.26 -8.92 29.09
N THR A 226 -18.57 -9.02 29.37
CA THR A 226 -19.42 -10.13 28.93
C THR A 226 -20.22 -9.77 27.66
N GLU A 227 -20.07 -8.56 27.14
CA GLU A 227 -20.75 -8.18 25.88
C GLU A 227 -20.27 -9.06 24.72
N PRO A 228 -21.15 -9.71 23.98
CA PRO A 228 -20.73 -10.52 22.86
C PRO A 228 -20.01 -9.69 21.80
N CYS A 229 -18.84 -10.15 21.38
CA CYS A 229 -18.09 -9.61 20.26
C CYS A 229 -17.40 -10.75 19.51
N GLU A 230 -17.52 -10.75 18.21
CA GLU A 230 -16.80 -11.69 17.36
C GLU A 230 -15.46 -11.09 16.95
N PHE A 231 -14.38 -11.81 17.18
CA PHE A 231 -13.07 -11.47 16.64
C PHE A 231 -12.76 -12.36 15.45
N ALA A 232 -12.21 -11.80 14.38
CA ALA A 232 -11.98 -12.52 13.15
C ALA A 232 -10.64 -12.17 12.51
N ILE A 233 -9.97 -13.15 11.92
CA ILE A 233 -8.80 -12.98 11.07
C ILE A 233 -9.22 -13.28 9.63
N TYR A 234 -8.81 -12.40 8.69
CA TYR A 234 -9.06 -12.55 7.26
C TYR A 234 -7.75 -12.76 6.52
N SER A 235 -7.62 -13.86 5.78
CA SER A 235 -6.43 -14.20 5.03
C SER A 235 -6.77 -14.74 3.65
N GLY A 236 -6.18 -14.16 2.60
CA GLY A 236 -6.35 -14.62 1.22
C GLY A 236 -5.67 -15.95 0.89
N GLY A 237 -4.85 -16.47 1.78
CA GLY A 237 -4.22 -17.79 1.72
C GLY A 237 -4.37 -18.52 3.05
N ALA A 238 -3.78 -19.72 3.15
CA ALA A 238 -3.70 -20.41 4.43
C ALA A 238 -2.99 -19.53 5.46
N LEU A 239 -3.52 -19.47 6.69
CA LEU A 239 -2.92 -18.68 7.75
C LEU A 239 -1.50 -19.19 8.04
N ARG A 240 -0.51 -18.32 7.80
CA ARG A 240 0.92 -18.60 7.97
C ARG A 240 1.61 -17.42 8.64
N SER A 241 2.74 -17.68 9.26
CA SER A 241 3.57 -16.68 9.92
C SER A 241 5.04 -17.06 9.83
N ASN A 242 5.93 -16.07 9.80
CA ASN A 242 7.37 -16.25 10.04
C ASN A 242 7.67 -16.64 11.50
N ASN A 243 6.70 -16.48 12.42
CA ASN A 243 6.73 -17.06 13.76
C ASN A 243 5.56 -18.05 13.93
N PRO A 244 5.82 -19.38 13.89
CA PRO A 244 4.80 -20.42 14.00
C PRO A 244 3.96 -20.38 15.29
N GLU A 245 4.50 -19.80 16.36
CA GLU A 245 3.80 -19.71 17.65
C GLU A 245 2.52 -18.86 17.53
N PHE A 246 2.54 -17.83 16.69
CA PHE A 246 1.36 -17.00 16.45
C PHE A 246 0.22 -17.81 15.81
N VAL A 247 0.53 -18.66 14.84
CA VAL A 247 -0.48 -19.52 14.19
C VAL A 247 -1.01 -20.54 15.18
N THR A 248 -0.12 -21.16 15.98
CA THR A 248 -0.50 -22.13 17.01
C THR A 248 -1.45 -21.49 18.03
N ARG A 249 -1.12 -20.29 18.53
CA ARG A 249 -1.97 -19.56 19.49
C ARG A 249 -3.31 -19.19 18.86
N ALA A 250 -3.34 -18.66 17.64
CA ALA A 250 -4.56 -18.30 16.96
C ALA A 250 -5.50 -19.50 16.76
N ARG A 251 -4.98 -20.65 16.35
CA ARG A 251 -5.77 -21.88 16.20
C ARG A 251 -6.28 -22.41 17.55
N ALA A 252 -5.50 -22.27 18.61
CA ALA A 252 -5.97 -22.63 19.98
C ALA A 252 -7.11 -21.71 20.43
N MET A 253 -7.04 -20.41 20.14
CA MET A 253 -8.12 -19.47 20.42
C MET A 253 -9.38 -19.74 19.58
N GLU A 254 -9.22 -20.14 18.32
CA GLU A 254 -10.30 -20.56 17.46
C GLU A 254 -11.01 -21.81 18.03
N ALA A 255 -10.24 -22.83 18.43
CA ALA A 255 -10.77 -24.04 19.06
C ALA A 255 -11.50 -23.74 20.38
N ALA A 256 -11.06 -22.70 21.10
CA ALA A 256 -11.72 -22.22 22.32
C ALA A 256 -12.93 -21.30 22.06
N GLY A 257 -13.28 -21.04 20.80
CA GLY A 257 -14.40 -20.18 20.40
C GLY A 257 -14.19 -18.68 20.64
N LYS A 258 -12.96 -18.24 20.92
CA LYS A 258 -12.60 -16.84 21.16
C LYS A 258 -12.33 -16.04 19.88
N LEU A 259 -12.01 -16.73 18.78
CA LEU A 259 -11.58 -16.17 17.52
C LEU A 259 -12.16 -16.99 16.36
N LYS A 260 -12.44 -16.37 15.23
CA LYS A 260 -12.73 -17.05 13.95
C LYS A 260 -11.61 -16.77 12.95
N ILE A 261 -11.21 -17.79 12.20
CA ILE A 261 -10.19 -17.65 11.17
C ILE A 261 -10.82 -17.98 9.82
N TYR A 262 -10.86 -16.97 8.96
CA TYR A 262 -11.28 -17.08 7.57
C TYR A 262 -10.03 -17.01 6.70
N ASP A 263 -9.50 -18.17 6.35
CA ASP A 263 -8.32 -18.31 5.50
C ASP A 263 -8.67 -18.92 4.13
N ASN A 264 -7.79 -18.72 3.15
CA ASN A 264 -8.00 -19.08 1.74
C ASN A 264 -9.25 -18.43 1.11
N ILE A 265 -9.64 -17.25 1.60
CA ILE A 265 -10.79 -16.51 1.08
C ILE A 265 -10.41 -15.69 -0.15
N GLY A 266 -11.32 -15.67 -1.13
CA GLY A 266 -11.19 -14.79 -2.29
C GLY A 266 -11.50 -13.32 -1.95
N LYS A 267 -11.17 -12.42 -2.88
CA LYS A 267 -11.31 -10.97 -2.65
C LYS A 267 -12.78 -10.56 -2.42
N ASN A 268 -13.73 -11.15 -3.13
CA ASN A 268 -15.16 -10.86 -2.96
C ASN A 268 -15.65 -11.33 -1.57
N GLU A 269 -15.24 -12.52 -1.15
CA GLU A 269 -15.58 -13.05 0.18
C GLU A 269 -14.96 -12.19 1.30
N TYR A 270 -13.74 -11.71 1.10
CA TYR A 270 -13.11 -10.77 2.01
C TYR A 270 -13.92 -9.48 2.16
N TYR A 271 -14.44 -8.92 1.06
CA TYR A 271 -15.30 -7.74 1.12
C TYR A 271 -16.65 -8.01 1.78
N ASP A 272 -17.22 -9.20 1.59
CA ASP A 272 -18.42 -9.62 2.32
C ASP A 272 -18.17 -9.70 3.83
N HIS A 273 -17.00 -10.19 4.24
CA HIS A 273 -16.59 -10.18 5.64
C HIS A 273 -16.43 -8.77 6.18
N LEU A 274 -15.79 -7.85 5.43
CA LEU A 274 -15.69 -6.45 5.82
C LEU A 274 -17.06 -5.80 5.95
N ASN A 275 -18.00 -6.09 5.04
CA ASN A 275 -19.36 -5.59 5.09
C ASN A 275 -20.14 -6.08 6.34
N ASN A 276 -19.64 -7.10 7.01
CA ASN A 276 -20.14 -7.61 8.29
C ASN A 276 -19.23 -7.27 9.49
N THR A 277 -18.28 -6.36 9.33
CA THR A 277 -17.33 -5.95 10.36
C THR A 277 -17.63 -4.53 10.81
N ARG A 278 -17.62 -4.27 12.12
CA ARG A 278 -17.74 -2.89 12.64
C ARG A 278 -16.41 -2.21 12.73
N VAL A 279 -15.38 -2.91 13.18
CA VAL A 279 -14.03 -2.34 13.38
C VAL A 279 -13.00 -3.20 12.68
N LEU A 280 -12.21 -2.62 11.79
CA LEU A 280 -10.97 -3.22 11.31
C LEU A 280 -9.84 -2.75 12.22
N PHE A 281 -9.19 -3.69 12.89
CA PHE A 281 -8.09 -3.45 13.82
C PHE A 281 -6.74 -3.75 13.15
N ASN A 282 -5.76 -2.91 13.41
CA ASN A 282 -4.39 -3.12 12.97
C ASN A 282 -3.40 -2.78 14.10
N CYS A 283 -2.29 -3.53 14.16
CA CYS A 283 -1.23 -3.33 15.12
C CYS A 283 0.16 -3.42 14.48
N ALA A 284 0.27 -3.19 13.17
CA ALA A 284 1.52 -3.27 12.44
C ALA A 284 2.54 -2.26 12.96
N LEU A 285 3.80 -2.68 13.05
CA LEU A 285 4.95 -1.81 13.27
C LEU A 285 5.43 -1.16 11.97
N GLN A 286 5.19 -1.83 10.84
CA GLN A 286 5.57 -1.36 9.53
C GLN A 286 4.44 -1.57 8.54
N ASP A 287 3.98 -0.47 7.98
CA ASP A 287 3.10 -0.42 6.81
C ASP A 287 3.16 1.00 6.25
N TRP A 288 3.72 1.18 5.08
CA TRP A 288 3.84 2.52 4.49
C TRP A 288 2.48 3.13 4.18
N VAL A 289 1.59 2.34 3.59
CA VAL A 289 0.17 2.65 3.42
C VAL A 289 -0.60 1.34 3.40
N SER A 290 -1.62 1.25 4.23
CA SER A 290 -2.46 0.06 4.30
C SER A 290 -3.63 0.13 3.33
N ASN A 291 -3.66 -0.72 2.30
CA ASN A 291 -4.84 -0.82 1.42
C ASN A 291 -6.08 -1.28 2.16
N THR A 292 -5.93 -2.13 3.17
CA THR A 292 -7.06 -2.61 3.96
C THR A 292 -7.80 -1.49 4.69
N VAL A 293 -7.10 -0.39 5.03
CA VAL A 293 -7.74 0.82 5.57
C VAL A 293 -8.74 1.40 4.57
N SER A 294 -8.28 1.62 3.32
CA SER A 294 -9.13 2.23 2.29
C SER A 294 -10.29 1.33 1.90
N GLU A 295 -10.06 0.01 1.83
CA GLU A 295 -11.11 -0.97 1.56
C GLU A 295 -12.16 -0.99 2.68
N ALA A 296 -11.72 -1.05 3.93
CA ALA A 296 -12.61 -1.02 5.09
C ALA A 296 -13.38 0.30 5.21
N ASP A 297 -12.71 1.43 5.00
CA ASP A 297 -13.32 2.77 5.03
C ASP A 297 -14.35 2.95 3.90
N THR A 298 -14.09 2.39 2.70
CA THR A 298 -15.05 2.37 1.58
C THR A 298 -16.31 1.58 1.92
N ILE A 299 -16.14 0.42 2.55
CA ILE A 299 -17.25 -0.48 2.89
C ILE A 299 -17.98 -0.02 4.17
N GLY A 300 -17.46 1.00 4.84
CA GLY A 300 -18.10 1.58 6.02
C GLY A 300 -17.76 0.84 7.32
N CYS A 301 -16.56 0.25 7.42
CA CYS A 301 -16.00 -0.17 8.69
C CYS A 301 -15.34 1.00 9.42
N ASN A 302 -15.47 1.07 10.72
CA ASN A 302 -14.52 1.83 11.51
C ASN A 302 -13.14 1.20 11.42
N VAL A 303 -12.09 2.00 11.53
CA VAL A 303 -10.70 1.53 11.48
C VAL A 303 -9.94 2.04 12.70
N LEU A 304 -9.15 1.15 13.33
CA LEU A 304 -8.38 1.47 14.54
C LEU A 304 -6.92 1.00 14.36
N TYR A 305 -6.01 1.96 14.39
CA TYR A 305 -4.59 1.76 14.09
C TYR A 305 -3.69 2.34 15.19
N PRO A 306 -2.44 1.91 15.32
CA PRO A 306 -1.51 2.54 16.25
C PRO A 306 -1.12 3.96 15.79
N ALA A 307 -0.96 4.89 16.71
CA ALA A 307 -0.39 6.22 16.43
C ALA A 307 1.12 6.11 16.19
N TYR A 308 1.52 5.39 15.17
CA TYR A 308 2.91 5.02 14.90
C TYR A 308 3.26 5.22 13.43
N ARG A 309 4.46 5.71 13.15
CA ARG A 309 5.04 5.90 11.82
C ARG A 309 4.11 6.69 10.88
N SER A 310 3.72 6.10 9.73
CA SER A 310 2.89 6.74 8.71
C SER A 310 1.40 6.84 9.05
N PHE A 311 0.92 6.09 10.05
CA PHE A 311 -0.52 6.07 10.34
C PHE A 311 -1.08 7.41 10.80
N PRO A 312 -0.40 8.23 11.65
CA PRO A 312 -0.87 9.56 11.98
C PRO A 312 -1.15 10.44 10.76
N GLU A 313 -0.30 10.38 9.72
CA GLU A 313 -0.53 11.08 8.44
C GLU A 313 -1.78 10.54 7.73
N THR A 314 -1.88 9.21 7.58
CA THR A 314 -3.02 8.53 6.94
C THR A 314 -4.35 8.92 7.56
N PHE A 315 -4.39 9.05 8.88
CA PHE A 315 -5.61 9.36 9.65
C PHE A 315 -5.79 10.85 9.96
N ALA A 316 -4.96 11.73 9.40
CA ALA A 316 -4.94 13.16 9.71
C ALA A 316 -4.89 13.45 11.22
N ASN A 317 -4.10 12.63 11.94
CA ASN A 317 -3.93 12.67 13.40
C ASN A 317 -5.24 12.51 14.20
N ASP A 318 -6.25 11.83 13.67
CA ASP A 318 -7.52 11.60 14.36
C ASP A 318 -7.34 10.71 15.61
N PRO A 319 -7.47 11.28 16.84
CA PRO A 319 -7.19 10.54 18.07
C PRO A 319 -8.20 9.42 18.34
N ASN A 320 -9.36 9.43 17.70
CA ASN A 320 -10.41 8.42 17.90
C ASN A 320 -10.12 7.15 17.09
N ARG A 321 -9.31 7.25 16.03
CA ARG A 321 -8.92 6.15 15.15
C ARG A 321 -7.47 5.69 15.34
N LEU A 322 -6.73 6.37 16.23
CA LEU A 322 -5.34 6.11 16.54
C LEU A 322 -5.18 5.81 18.02
N TYR A 323 -4.67 4.60 18.37
CA TYR A 323 -4.35 4.26 19.75
C TYR A 323 -2.85 4.43 20.03
N ILE A 324 -2.50 4.62 21.30
CA ILE A 324 -1.11 4.72 21.74
C ILE A 324 -0.40 3.37 21.45
N PRO A 325 0.71 3.37 20.70
CA PRO A 325 1.42 2.15 20.36
C PRO A 325 1.72 1.30 21.60
N TRP A 326 1.48 0.00 21.49
CA TRP A 326 1.65 -1.01 22.54
C TRP A 326 0.80 -0.81 23.81
N SER A 327 -0.06 0.19 23.86
CA SER A 327 -1.03 0.33 24.95
C SER A 327 -2.29 -0.46 24.64
N ILE A 328 -2.39 -1.64 25.24
CA ILE A 328 -3.56 -2.50 25.07
C ILE A 328 -4.82 -1.89 25.69
N ASP A 329 -4.69 -1.14 26.79
CA ASP A 329 -5.78 -0.42 27.44
C ASP A 329 -6.37 0.65 26.52
N ASP A 330 -5.51 1.48 25.90
CA ASP A 330 -5.97 2.54 24.99
C ASP A 330 -6.62 1.93 23.73
N ALA A 331 -6.01 0.86 23.17
CA ALA A 331 -6.59 0.11 22.07
C ALA A 331 -7.97 -0.47 22.42
N TYR A 332 -8.11 -1.07 23.60
CA TYR A 332 -9.37 -1.62 24.09
C TYR A 332 -10.46 -0.54 24.21
N HIS A 333 -10.18 0.58 24.87
CA HIS A 333 -11.16 1.64 25.08
C HIS A 333 -11.61 2.27 23.77
N LYS A 334 -10.69 2.54 22.84
CA LYS A 334 -11.01 3.09 21.52
C LYS A 334 -11.78 2.09 20.67
N MET A 335 -11.39 0.82 20.68
CA MET A 335 -12.13 -0.24 20.02
C MET A 335 -13.58 -0.34 20.52
N GLN A 336 -13.79 -0.26 21.84
CA GLN A 336 -15.14 -0.27 22.43
C GLN A 336 -16.00 0.90 21.93
N ASN A 337 -15.41 2.09 21.83
CA ASN A 337 -16.13 3.26 21.32
C ASN A 337 -16.50 3.08 19.84
N LEU A 338 -15.56 2.60 19.02
CA LEU A 338 -15.77 2.37 17.60
C LEU A 338 -16.71 1.19 17.31
N LEU A 339 -16.91 0.27 18.24
CA LEU A 339 -17.92 -0.79 18.14
C LEU A 339 -19.36 -0.31 18.33
N ARG A 340 -19.58 0.87 18.94
CA ARG A 340 -20.92 1.39 19.27
C ARG A 340 -21.54 2.14 18.11
N GLU A 341 -20.79 2.98 17.45
CA GLU A 341 -21.30 3.89 16.43
C GLU A 341 -20.31 4.09 15.26
N PRO A 342 -20.78 4.45 14.06
CA PRO A 342 -19.91 4.75 12.95
C PRO A 342 -19.13 6.05 13.24
N HIS A 343 -17.87 6.07 12.83
CA HIS A 343 -17.05 7.27 12.96
C HIS A 343 -17.54 8.36 11.99
N HIS A 344 -17.57 9.62 12.44
CA HIS A 344 -18.08 10.74 11.66
C HIS A 344 -17.26 11.06 10.38
N ASN A 345 -15.99 10.67 10.34
CA ASN A 345 -15.09 10.84 9.20
C ASN A 345 -14.97 9.58 8.31
N MET A 346 -15.99 8.71 8.34
CA MET A 346 -16.02 7.52 7.49
C MET A 346 -16.00 7.92 6.00
N GLY A 347 -15.25 7.20 5.19
CA GLY A 347 -15.09 7.46 3.76
C GLY A 347 -13.97 8.45 3.38
N LEU A 348 -13.47 9.26 4.33
CA LEU A 348 -12.45 10.27 4.01
C LEU A 348 -11.10 9.69 3.58
N ILE A 349 -10.69 8.56 4.16
CA ILE A 349 -9.41 7.93 3.83
C ILE A 349 -9.49 7.32 2.44
N SER A 350 -10.57 6.62 2.14
CA SER A 350 -10.79 6.02 0.84
C SER A 350 -10.94 7.08 -0.26
N ASP A 351 -11.64 8.18 0.00
CA ASP A 351 -11.76 9.30 -0.94
C ASP A 351 -10.41 9.95 -1.22
N TRP A 352 -9.59 10.13 -0.19
CA TRP A 352 -8.25 10.67 -0.35
C TRP A 352 -7.35 9.75 -1.17
N ASN A 353 -7.34 8.45 -0.88
CA ASN A 353 -6.52 7.48 -1.60
C ASN A 353 -7.02 7.24 -3.03
N ASN A 354 -8.31 7.37 -3.29
CA ASN A 354 -8.89 7.31 -4.63
C ASN A 354 -8.31 8.39 -5.58
N GLY A 355 -7.86 9.53 -5.03
CA GLY A 355 -7.19 10.59 -5.78
C GLY A 355 -5.67 10.40 -5.97
N THR A 356 -5.08 9.32 -5.45
CA THR A 356 -3.60 9.14 -5.50
C THR A 356 -3.07 9.01 -6.92
N VAL A 357 -3.78 8.30 -7.78
CA VAL A 357 -3.33 8.12 -9.18
C VAL A 357 -3.40 9.43 -9.96
N ASP A 358 -4.40 10.28 -9.70
CA ASP A 358 -4.46 11.63 -10.30
C ASP A 358 -3.25 12.47 -9.89
N ARG A 359 -2.82 12.40 -8.62
CA ARG A 359 -1.58 13.07 -8.15
C ARG A 359 -0.33 12.53 -8.85
N VAL A 360 -0.26 11.21 -9.06
CA VAL A 360 0.82 10.61 -9.85
C VAL A 360 0.83 11.18 -11.27
N VAL A 361 -0.31 11.23 -11.94
CA VAL A 361 -0.44 11.79 -13.29
C VAL A 361 0.05 13.24 -13.34
N ASP A 362 -0.36 14.07 -12.37
CA ASP A 362 0.07 15.46 -12.31
C ASP A 362 1.59 15.58 -12.21
N ILE A 363 2.24 14.73 -11.40
CA ILE A 363 3.72 14.69 -11.30
C ILE A 363 4.34 14.28 -12.63
N LEU A 364 3.86 13.21 -13.26
CA LEU A 364 4.39 12.71 -14.52
C LEU A 364 4.27 13.75 -15.65
N LEU A 365 3.22 14.55 -15.63
CA LEU A 365 3.00 15.65 -16.59
C LEU A 365 3.81 16.92 -16.26
N GLY A 366 4.60 16.92 -15.17
CA GLY A 366 5.36 18.09 -14.72
C GLY A 366 4.53 19.12 -13.94
N LEU A 367 3.28 18.82 -13.66
CA LEU A 367 2.39 19.68 -12.87
C LEU A 367 2.67 19.59 -11.36
N GLY A 368 3.38 18.54 -10.95
CA GLY A 368 3.79 18.29 -9.56
C GLY A 368 5.06 19.00 -9.09
N GLU A 369 5.76 19.74 -9.95
CA GLU A 369 7.00 20.44 -9.57
C GLU A 369 6.84 21.40 -8.39
N HIS A 370 5.66 21.98 -8.25
CA HIS A 370 5.36 22.91 -7.16
C HIS A 370 5.50 22.29 -5.76
N TRP A 371 5.25 20.99 -5.64
CA TRP A 371 5.36 20.25 -4.39
C TRP A 371 6.78 20.17 -3.85
N ASN A 372 7.76 20.09 -4.74
CA ASN A 372 9.18 20.02 -4.37
C ASN A 372 9.79 21.35 -4.01
N ARG A 373 9.32 22.46 -4.57
CA ARG A 373 9.89 23.79 -4.32
C ARG A 373 9.55 24.37 -2.96
N THR A 374 8.47 23.90 -2.34
CA THR A 374 7.97 24.39 -1.05
C THR A 374 8.45 23.58 0.14
N GLY A 375 9.16 22.47 -0.08
CA GLY A 375 10.00 21.69 0.85
C GLY A 375 9.37 21.24 2.17
N ASN A 376 8.85 22.09 2.99
CA ASN A 376 8.36 21.77 4.33
C ASN A 376 6.88 22.06 4.56
N ARG A 377 6.14 22.41 3.53
CA ARG A 377 4.71 22.77 3.65
C ARG A 377 3.77 21.65 3.26
N TYR A 378 4.28 20.44 3.21
CA TYR A 378 3.49 19.28 2.79
C TYR A 378 2.21 19.11 3.63
N ARG A 379 2.25 19.35 4.94
CA ARG A 379 1.07 19.28 5.80
C ARG A 379 -0.01 20.28 5.41
N ASP A 380 0.40 21.49 5.11
CA ASP A 380 -0.53 22.55 4.68
C ASP A 380 -1.13 22.19 3.32
N HIS A 381 -0.31 21.64 2.40
CA HIS A 381 -0.75 21.21 1.08
C HIS A 381 -1.62 19.96 1.10
N VAL A 382 -1.38 19.00 1.99
CA VAL A 382 -2.27 17.83 2.15
C VAL A 382 -3.65 18.28 2.63
N ALA A 383 -3.72 19.22 3.56
CA ALA A 383 -4.99 19.77 3.99
C ALA A 383 -5.70 20.51 2.86
N GLU A 384 -4.95 21.29 2.07
CA GLU A 384 -5.49 22.03 0.92
C GLU A 384 -5.81 21.12 -0.26
N ALA A 385 -4.96 20.15 -0.59
CA ALA A 385 -5.17 19.21 -1.69
C ALA A 385 -6.31 18.21 -1.41
N LYS A 386 -6.65 18.00 -0.15
CA LYS A 386 -7.84 17.24 0.23
C LYS A 386 -9.13 17.86 -0.33
N TYR A 387 -9.09 19.16 -0.60
CA TYR A 387 -10.24 19.95 -1.07
C TYR A 387 -10.00 20.65 -2.42
N HIS A 388 -8.77 20.65 -2.88
CA HIS A 388 -8.39 21.25 -4.15
C HIS A 388 -7.46 20.33 -4.90
N VAL A 389 -7.94 19.80 -6.02
CA VAL A 389 -7.02 19.40 -7.09
C VAL A 389 -6.12 20.62 -7.31
N VAL A 390 -4.82 20.46 -7.06
CA VAL A 390 -3.88 21.58 -7.14
C VAL A 390 -4.03 22.21 -8.51
N LYS A 391 -4.70 23.34 -8.59
CA LYS A 391 -4.66 24.18 -9.77
C LYS A 391 -3.30 24.84 -9.79
N ILE A 392 -2.37 24.24 -10.49
CA ILE A 392 -1.11 24.90 -10.84
C ILE A 392 -1.48 25.89 -11.94
N PRO A 393 -1.26 27.21 -11.75
CA PRO A 393 -1.38 28.15 -12.86
C PRO A 393 -0.37 27.72 -13.92
N MET A 394 -0.84 27.56 -15.16
CA MET A 394 0.03 27.40 -16.32
C MET A 394 0.91 28.61 -16.50
#